data_87a3e93456b1faaf0e713df2351b9f70
#
_entry.id   87a3e93456b1faaf0e713df2351b9f70
#
_cell.length_a   1.000
_cell.length_b   1.000
_cell.length_c   1.000
_cell.angle_alpha   90.00
_cell.angle_beta   90.00
_cell.angle_gamma   90.00
#
_symmetry.space_group_name_H-M   'P 1'
#
loop_
_entity.id
_entity.type
_entity.pdbx_description
1 polymer ?
#
loop_
_entity_poly.entity_id
_entity_poly.type
_entity_poly.pdbx_seq_one_letter_code
_entity_poly.pdbx_strand_id
1 'polypeptide(L)'
;MALLKRGLLALFFCLVTLSALAAPQHFAEAKKELRDHVYNDRNLVGDAYCQCTWDWTGRTGGRVHLRECGYQVRAQANRAARIEWEHIVPASNFGRQRQCWQNGGRRNCVSEDPLFRVMEADMHNLTPVVGEVNGDRSNYNFGPVRNVAAQYGACDFKVDFKHRTAQPPPALRGQVARVYFYMADRYDLRLSKQQQRLLMAWDRGHPVSAWERQRDRRIAAIMAHSNPFVTGERSWTLNHRNSREGLVSVVADASRTPASTESTRSAGPIHG
;
A
#
# COMPACT_ATOMS: atom_id res chain seq x y z
N MET A 1 59.08 45.26 14.20
CA MET A 1 57.68 45.15 14.72
C MET A 1 56.78 44.79 13.55
N ALA A 2 56.37 43.49 13.40
CA ALA A 2 55.51 43.02 12.35
C ALA A 2 54.27 42.50 12.99
N LEU A 3 53.11 43.16 12.75
CA LEU A 3 51.77 42.72 13.23
C LEU A 3 51.25 41.62 12.33
N LEU A 4 51.07 40.43 12.90
CA LEU A 4 50.37 39.29 12.28
C LEU A 4 48.86 39.53 12.39
N LYS A 5 48.17 39.81 11.27
CA LYS A 5 46.70 39.81 11.19
C LYS A 5 46.23 38.37 11.05
N ARG A 6 45.65 37.79 12.09
CA ARG A 6 44.92 36.52 12.05
C ARG A 6 43.53 36.74 11.45
N GLY A 7 43.35 36.32 10.20
CA GLY A 7 42.03 36.24 9.57
C GLY A 7 41.26 35.00 10.08
N LEU A 8 40.14 35.24 10.73
CA LEU A 8 39.20 34.21 11.17
C LEU A 8 38.30 33.81 9.98
N LEU A 9 38.55 32.65 9.38
CA LEU A 9 37.70 32.09 8.32
C LEU A 9 36.50 31.40 8.98
N ALA A 10 35.37 32.09 9.00
CA ALA A 10 34.12 31.50 9.48
C ALA A 10 33.57 30.54 8.40
N LEU A 11 33.67 29.22 8.62
CA LEU A 11 33.00 28.21 7.81
C LEU A 11 31.50 28.25 8.11
N PHE A 12 30.72 28.79 7.18
CA PHE A 12 29.27 28.72 7.22
C PHE A 12 28.85 27.30 6.80
N PHE A 13 28.60 26.42 7.76
CA PHE A 13 27.95 25.11 7.51
C PHE A 13 26.49 25.36 7.19
N CYS A 14 26.14 25.33 5.90
CA CYS A 14 24.75 25.35 5.46
C CYS A 14 24.15 24.00 5.78
N LEU A 15 23.43 23.88 6.92
CA LEU A 15 22.61 22.71 7.25
C LEU A 15 21.42 22.68 6.28
N VAL A 16 21.57 21.93 5.20
CA VAL A 16 20.44 21.54 4.36
C VAL A 16 19.61 20.55 5.18
N THR A 17 18.58 21.03 5.82
CA THR A 17 17.56 20.17 6.43
C THR A 17 16.81 19.49 5.29
N LEU A 18 17.17 18.23 4.95
CA LEU A 18 16.29 17.38 4.17
C LEU A 18 15.01 17.19 4.99
N SER A 19 13.95 17.87 4.60
CA SER A 19 12.62 17.56 5.10
C SER A 19 12.28 16.14 4.62
N ALA A 20 12.41 15.16 5.49
CA ALA A 20 11.90 13.83 5.21
C ALA A 20 10.39 13.98 4.97
N LEU A 21 9.92 13.58 3.80
CA LEU A 21 8.49 13.52 3.52
C LEU A 21 7.87 12.58 4.57
N ALA A 22 6.90 13.07 5.30
CA ALA A 22 6.18 12.23 6.27
C ALA A 22 5.40 11.16 5.50
N ALA A 23 5.45 9.92 5.97
CA ALA A 23 4.69 8.82 5.38
C ALA A 23 3.20 9.17 5.30
N PRO A 24 2.49 8.83 4.20
CA PRO A 24 1.08 9.14 4.05
C PRO A 24 0.23 8.59 5.19
N GLN A 25 -0.62 9.43 5.76
CA GLN A 25 -1.53 9.07 6.86
C GLN A 25 -2.93 8.70 6.34
N HIS A 26 -3.23 8.99 5.08
CA HIS A 26 -4.51 8.76 4.45
C HIS A 26 -4.38 8.12 3.07
N PHE A 27 -5.31 7.22 2.74
CA PHE A 27 -5.33 6.52 1.46
C PHE A 27 -5.31 7.46 0.24
N ALA A 28 -5.94 8.64 0.34
CA ALA A 28 -5.93 9.63 -0.74
C ALA A 28 -4.52 10.20 -1.00
N GLU A 29 -3.75 10.42 0.05
CA GLU A 29 -2.35 10.87 -0.02
C GLU A 29 -1.46 9.78 -0.59
N ALA A 30 -1.57 8.55 -0.06
CA ALA A 30 -0.81 7.40 -0.55
C ALA A 30 -1.00 7.17 -2.07
N LYS A 31 -2.22 7.30 -2.57
CA LYS A 31 -2.49 7.19 -4.01
C LYS A 31 -1.77 8.26 -4.82
N LYS A 32 -1.69 9.49 -4.30
CA LYS A 32 -1.01 10.59 -4.97
C LYS A 32 0.49 10.34 -5.01
N GLU A 33 1.09 9.99 -3.89
CA GLU A 33 2.53 9.67 -3.80
C GLU A 33 2.91 8.48 -4.69
N LEU A 34 2.08 7.44 -4.70
CA LEU A 34 2.28 6.28 -5.58
C LEU A 34 2.23 6.67 -7.06
N ARG A 35 1.25 7.47 -7.49
CA ARG A 35 1.17 7.94 -8.87
C ARG A 35 2.38 8.77 -9.26
N ASP A 36 2.74 9.76 -8.43
CA ASP A 36 3.70 10.79 -8.78
C ASP A 36 5.16 10.30 -8.68
N HIS A 37 5.45 9.36 -7.77
CA HIS A 37 6.82 8.96 -7.44
C HIS A 37 7.12 7.47 -7.63
N VAL A 38 6.11 6.60 -7.63
CA VAL A 38 6.34 5.14 -7.73
C VAL A 38 5.94 4.59 -9.09
N TYR A 39 4.78 4.97 -9.60
CA TYR A 39 4.18 4.43 -10.83
C TYR A 39 4.12 5.44 -11.98
N ASN A 40 4.74 6.61 -11.86
CA ASN A 40 4.71 7.70 -12.84
C ASN A 40 5.14 7.29 -14.25
N ASP A 41 6.03 6.30 -14.38
CA ASP A 41 6.56 5.73 -15.62
C ASP A 41 6.01 4.33 -15.94
N ARG A 42 5.02 3.83 -15.18
CA ARG A 42 4.52 2.45 -15.31
C ARG A 42 3.26 2.32 -16.14
N ASN A 43 2.58 3.40 -16.42
CA ASN A 43 1.36 3.40 -17.22
C ASN A 43 1.55 2.89 -18.66
N LEU A 44 2.76 3.00 -19.23
CA LEU A 44 3.10 2.45 -20.53
C LEU A 44 3.62 1.00 -20.48
N VAL A 45 3.83 0.44 -19.31
CA VAL A 45 4.27 -0.95 -19.12
C VAL A 45 3.10 -1.88 -18.84
N GLY A 46 2.12 -1.41 -18.09
CA GLY A 46 0.89 -2.13 -17.81
C GLY A 46 0.60 -2.29 -16.32
N ASP A 47 -0.67 -2.46 -16.01
CA ASP A 47 -1.18 -2.70 -14.66
C ASP A 47 -0.74 -4.07 -14.10
N ALA A 48 -0.84 -4.24 -12.78
CA ALA A 48 -0.29 -5.41 -12.12
C ALA A 48 -1.02 -6.73 -12.49
N TYR A 49 -2.32 -6.70 -12.77
CA TYR A 49 -3.12 -7.90 -12.99
C TYR A 49 -3.22 -8.30 -14.46
N CYS A 50 -3.42 -7.33 -15.33
CA CYS A 50 -3.77 -7.59 -16.73
C CYS A 50 -2.71 -7.13 -17.73
N GLN A 51 -1.67 -6.42 -17.27
CA GLN A 51 -0.64 -5.83 -18.12
C GLN A 51 -1.22 -4.80 -19.13
N CYS A 52 -2.39 -4.22 -18.81
CA CYS A 52 -2.99 -3.20 -19.65
C CYS A 52 -2.34 -1.85 -19.40
N THR A 53 -1.95 -1.16 -20.45
CA THR A 53 -1.46 0.22 -20.39
C THR A 53 -2.61 1.20 -20.14
N TRP A 54 -2.30 2.40 -19.69
CA TRP A 54 -3.32 3.42 -19.42
C TRP A 54 -2.76 4.84 -19.54
N ASP A 55 -3.64 5.80 -19.80
CA ASP A 55 -3.35 7.22 -19.62
C ASP A 55 -3.74 7.67 -18.23
N TRP A 56 -2.85 8.42 -17.57
CA TRP A 56 -3.22 9.05 -16.31
C TRP A 56 -4.33 10.09 -16.48
N THR A 57 -5.34 10.06 -15.61
CA THR A 57 -6.45 11.00 -15.60
C THR A 57 -6.69 11.56 -14.21
N GLY A 58 -7.04 12.84 -14.10
CA GLY A 58 -7.28 13.51 -12.83
C GLY A 58 -6.07 13.37 -11.89
N ARG A 59 -6.34 13.30 -10.58
CA ARG A 59 -5.29 13.29 -9.54
C ARG A 59 -4.63 11.93 -9.34
N THR A 60 -5.38 10.83 -9.45
CA THR A 60 -4.88 9.47 -9.13
C THR A 60 -5.57 8.38 -9.96
N GLY A 61 -6.36 8.74 -10.96
CA GLY A 61 -7.05 7.80 -11.85
C GLY A 61 -6.27 7.55 -13.15
N GLY A 62 -6.78 6.61 -13.94
CA GLY A 62 -6.24 6.32 -15.27
C GLY A 62 -7.32 5.73 -16.18
N ARG A 63 -7.23 6.01 -17.48
CA ARG A 63 -8.07 5.41 -18.51
C ARG A 63 -7.31 4.26 -19.16
N VAL A 64 -7.87 3.05 -19.08
CA VAL A 64 -7.23 1.82 -19.53
C VAL A 64 -7.40 1.61 -21.04
N HIS A 65 -6.34 1.15 -21.71
CA HIS A 65 -6.34 0.79 -23.14
C HIS A 65 -6.71 -0.69 -23.31
N LEU A 66 -7.98 -1.02 -23.08
CA LEU A 66 -8.48 -2.40 -22.99
C LEU A 66 -8.22 -3.24 -24.25
N ARG A 67 -8.38 -2.64 -25.45
CA ARG A 67 -8.19 -3.36 -26.72
C ARG A 67 -6.74 -3.74 -26.95
N GLU A 68 -5.81 -2.87 -26.59
CA GLU A 68 -4.38 -3.07 -26.83
C GLU A 68 -3.81 -4.25 -26.05
N CYS A 69 -4.32 -4.47 -24.83
CA CYS A 69 -3.93 -5.60 -23.97
C CYS A 69 -4.81 -6.86 -24.17
N GLY A 70 -5.76 -6.83 -25.11
CA GLY A 70 -6.66 -7.97 -25.36
C GLY A 70 -7.65 -8.23 -24.23
N TYR A 71 -7.92 -7.23 -23.38
CA TYR A 71 -8.89 -7.34 -22.28
C TYR A 71 -10.32 -7.43 -22.80
N GLN A 72 -11.09 -8.38 -22.26
CA GLN A 72 -12.52 -8.50 -22.52
C GLN A 72 -13.30 -8.15 -21.27
N VAL A 73 -14.22 -7.20 -21.41
CA VAL A 73 -15.10 -6.78 -20.30
C VAL A 73 -16.05 -7.92 -19.95
N ARG A 74 -16.05 -8.34 -18.70
CA ARG A 74 -16.94 -9.41 -18.20
C ARG A 74 -18.35 -8.88 -17.90
N ALA A 75 -18.46 -7.80 -17.12
CA ALA A 75 -19.75 -7.27 -16.64
C ALA A 75 -19.76 -5.78 -16.28
N GLN A 76 -18.59 -5.16 -15.97
CA GLN A 76 -18.53 -3.82 -15.39
C GLN A 76 -17.72 -2.86 -16.28
N ALA A 77 -18.21 -2.53 -17.46
CA ALA A 77 -17.51 -1.72 -18.46
C ALA A 77 -16.94 -0.40 -17.88
N ASN A 78 -17.72 0.31 -17.07
CA ASN A 78 -17.27 1.56 -16.44
C ASN A 78 -16.09 1.36 -15.47
N ARG A 79 -16.01 0.22 -14.81
CA ARG A 79 -14.86 -0.12 -13.97
C ARG A 79 -13.68 -0.63 -14.79
N ALA A 80 -13.94 -1.45 -15.81
CA ALA A 80 -12.90 -1.92 -16.71
C ALA A 80 -12.13 -0.78 -17.38
N ALA A 81 -12.84 0.29 -17.78
CA ALA A 81 -12.25 1.44 -18.45
C ALA A 81 -11.32 2.31 -17.58
N ARG A 82 -11.18 2.02 -16.29
CA ARG A 82 -10.38 2.84 -15.38
C ARG A 82 -9.42 2.04 -14.52
N ILE A 83 -8.30 2.68 -14.14
CA ILE A 83 -7.41 2.19 -13.09
C ILE A 83 -8.05 2.44 -11.72
N GLU A 84 -7.98 1.43 -10.88
CA GLU A 84 -8.26 1.51 -9.45
C GLU A 84 -7.03 1.08 -8.63
N TRP A 85 -6.90 1.62 -7.42
CA TRP A 85 -5.83 1.25 -6.49
C TRP A 85 -6.28 0.07 -5.65
N GLU A 86 -5.65 -1.05 -5.92
CA GLU A 86 -5.90 -2.32 -5.25
C GLU A 86 -5.12 -2.40 -3.94
N HIS A 87 -5.80 -2.83 -2.88
CA HIS A 87 -5.16 -3.32 -1.67
C HIS A 87 -4.89 -4.82 -1.83
N ILE A 88 -3.64 -5.22 -2.04
CA ILE A 88 -3.24 -6.63 -2.19
C ILE A 88 -3.71 -7.44 -0.99
N VAL A 89 -3.46 -6.97 0.24
CA VAL A 89 -4.16 -7.43 1.45
C VAL A 89 -5.38 -6.55 1.64
N PRO A 90 -6.61 -7.08 1.48
CA PRO A 90 -7.83 -6.29 1.53
C PRO A 90 -8.00 -5.50 2.81
N ALA A 91 -8.52 -4.27 2.71
CA ALA A 91 -8.82 -3.44 3.88
C ALA A 91 -9.72 -4.15 4.91
N SER A 92 -10.61 -5.02 4.46
CA SER A 92 -11.44 -5.84 5.36
C SER A 92 -10.63 -6.88 6.15
N ASN A 93 -9.49 -7.36 5.64
CA ASN A 93 -8.71 -8.39 6.33
C ASN A 93 -8.02 -7.81 7.58
N PHE A 94 -7.48 -6.61 7.49
CA PHE A 94 -6.93 -5.94 8.67
C PHE A 94 -8.00 -5.17 9.47
N GLY A 95 -9.03 -4.63 8.81
CA GLY A 95 -10.11 -3.93 9.48
C GLY A 95 -10.92 -4.82 10.43
N ARG A 96 -11.28 -6.05 9.99
CA ARG A 96 -12.03 -7.00 10.84
C ARG A 96 -11.29 -7.42 12.11
N GLN A 97 -10.00 -7.21 12.20
CA GLN A 97 -9.20 -7.47 13.39
C GLN A 97 -9.19 -6.27 14.36
N ARG A 98 -9.96 -5.20 14.05
CA ARG A 98 -10.04 -3.97 14.83
C ARG A 98 -11.46 -3.70 15.31
N GLN A 99 -11.59 -3.11 16.52
CA GLN A 99 -12.88 -2.80 17.12
C GLN A 99 -13.72 -1.84 16.26
N CYS A 100 -13.09 -0.86 15.63
CA CYS A 100 -13.78 0.11 14.77
C CYS A 100 -14.58 -0.54 13.63
N TRP A 101 -14.14 -1.72 13.14
CA TRP A 101 -14.84 -2.42 12.06
C TRP A 101 -16.21 -2.96 12.47
N GLN A 102 -16.34 -3.34 13.72
CA GLN A 102 -17.60 -3.87 14.25
C GLN A 102 -18.71 -2.81 14.31
N ASN A 103 -18.34 -1.54 14.43
CA ASN A 103 -19.24 -0.41 14.63
C ASN A 103 -19.53 0.41 13.36
N GLY A 104 -19.42 -0.17 12.17
CA GLY A 104 -19.73 0.55 10.91
C GLY A 104 -18.70 0.31 9.79
N GLY A 105 -17.87 -0.72 9.93
CA GLY A 105 -16.96 -1.18 8.88
C GLY A 105 -15.87 -0.17 8.51
N ARG A 106 -15.51 -0.15 7.23
CA ARG A 106 -14.41 0.69 6.71
C ARG A 106 -14.60 2.16 7.02
N ARG A 107 -15.81 2.69 6.85
CA ARG A 107 -16.10 4.12 7.08
C ARG A 107 -15.79 4.52 8.52
N ASN A 108 -16.28 3.74 9.48
CA ASN A 108 -16.03 4.00 10.90
C ASN A 108 -14.54 3.87 11.25
N CYS A 109 -13.83 2.86 10.70
CA CYS A 109 -12.40 2.74 10.93
C CYS A 109 -11.59 3.91 10.37
N VAL A 110 -11.95 4.44 9.21
CA VAL A 110 -11.30 5.63 8.65
C VAL A 110 -11.52 6.86 9.54
N SER A 111 -12.70 6.99 10.14
CA SER A 111 -13.01 8.09 11.07
C SER A 111 -12.26 7.94 12.41
N GLU A 112 -12.39 6.78 13.04
CA GLU A 112 -12.10 6.61 14.48
C GLU A 112 -10.74 5.96 14.77
N ASP A 113 -10.08 5.34 13.78
CA ASP A 113 -8.93 4.50 14.05
C ASP A 113 -7.68 4.94 13.27
N PRO A 114 -6.75 5.68 13.92
CA PRO A 114 -5.51 6.15 13.29
C PRO A 114 -4.67 5.00 12.70
N LEU A 115 -4.57 3.86 13.40
CA LEU A 115 -3.80 2.72 12.91
C LEU A 115 -4.44 2.09 11.67
N PHE A 116 -5.78 2.03 11.60
CA PHE A 116 -6.45 1.58 10.38
C PHE A 116 -6.13 2.49 9.21
N ARG A 117 -6.14 3.82 9.40
CA ARG A 117 -5.77 4.77 8.34
C ARG A 117 -4.35 4.54 7.81
N VAL A 118 -3.39 4.34 8.72
CA VAL A 118 -1.99 4.03 8.35
C VAL A 118 -1.90 2.73 7.57
N MET A 119 -2.58 1.65 8.01
CA MET A 119 -2.62 0.38 7.27
C MET A 119 -3.28 0.52 5.89
N GLU A 120 -4.34 1.33 5.80
CA GLU A 120 -5.04 1.60 4.54
C GLU A 120 -4.20 2.45 3.58
N ALA A 121 -3.36 3.32 4.11
CA ALA A 121 -2.46 4.19 3.36
C ALA A 121 -1.09 3.54 3.06
N ASP A 122 -0.83 2.34 3.54
CA ASP A 122 0.47 1.70 3.36
C ASP A 122 0.75 1.41 1.89
N MET A 123 1.74 2.12 1.35
CA MET A 123 2.09 2.10 -0.07
C MET A 123 2.64 0.74 -0.53
N HIS A 124 3.23 -0.05 0.37
CA HIS A 124 3.68 -1.41 0.04
C HIS A 124 2.51 -2.35 -0.28
N ASN A 125 1.32 -2.06 0.25
CA ASN A 125 0.09 -2.83 0.01
C ASN A 125 -0.72 -2.37 -1.21
N LEU A 126 -0.33 -1.29 -1.89
CA LEU A 126 -1.11 -0.66 -2.95
C LEU A 126 -0.50 -0.86 -4.34
N THR A 127 -1.34 -1.16 -5.34
CA THR A 127 -0.93 -1.28 -6.74
C THR A 127 -2.05 -0.85 -7.69
N PRO A 128 -1.73 -0.22 -8.85
CA PRO A 128 -2.74 0.09 -9.85
C PRO A 128 -3.15 -1.18 -10.61
N VAL A 129 -4.46 -1.36 -10.82
CA VAL A 129 -5.04 -2.48 -11.57
C VAL A 129 -6.28 -2.05 -12.35
N VAL A 130 -6.69 -2.84 -13.34
CA VAL A 130 -7.98 -2.69 -14.02
C VAL A 130 -9.12 -2.76 -13.00
N GLY A 131 -9.97 -1.73 -12.97
CA GLY A 131 -10.98 -1.58 -11.92
C GLY A 131 -12.06 -2.66 -11.90
N GLU A 132 -12.40 -3.28 -13.04
CA GLU A 132 -13.32 -4.42 -13.04
C GLU A 132 -12.73 -5.62 -12.28
N VAL A 133 -11.47 -5.95 -12.54
CA VAL A 133 -10.78 -7.05 -11.86
C VAL A 133 -10.65 -6.78 -10.38
N ASN A 134 -10.35 -5.53 -9.98
CA ASN A 134 -10.37 -5.10 -8.59
C ASN A 134 -11.72 -5.34 -7.91
N GLY A 135 -12.81 -4.95 -8.60
CA GLY A 135 -14.17 -5.17 -8.09
C GLY A 135 -14.55 -6.63 -7.94
N ASP A 136 -14.22 -7.43 -8.94
CA ASP A 136 -14.51 -8.86 -8.95
C ASP A 136 -13.68 -9.62 -7.91
N ARG A 137 -12.41 -9.24 -7.73
CA ARG A 137 -11.56 -9.78 -6.67
C ARG A 137 -12.11 -9.45 -5.29
N SER A 138 -12.69 -8.26 -5.11
CA SER A 138 -13.32 -7.88 -3.83
C SER A 138 -12.37 -8.11 -2.63
N ASN A 139 -12.82 -8.81 -1.61
CA ASN A 139 -12.03 -9.22 -0.45
C ASN A 139 -11.70 -10.72 -0.44
N TYR A 140 -11.73 -11.37 -1.60
CA TYR A 140 -11.43 -12.79 -1.70
C TYR A 140 -9.97 -13.06 -1.40
N ASN A 141 -9.70 -14.19 -0.75
CA ASN A 141 -8.35 -14.65 -0.53
C ASN A 141 -7.71 -15.06 -1.86
N PHE A 142 -6.41 -14.85 -1.97
CA PHE A 142 -5.67 -15.41 -3.08
C PHE A 142 -5.46 -16.91 -2.90
N GLY A 143 -5.62 -17.64 -4.00
CA GLY A 143 -5.48 -19.08 -4.04
C GLY A 143 -5.49 -19.63 -5.46
N PRO A 144 -5.20 -20.93 -5.66
CA PRO A 144 -5.38 -21.56 -6.95
C PRO A 144 -6.85 -21.66 -7.31
N VAL A 145 -7.19 -21.24 -8.53
CA VAL A 145 -8.54 -21.37 -9.10
C VAL A 145 -8.51 -22.44 -10.18
N ARG A 146 -9.39 -23.44 -10.06
CA ARG A 146 -9.50 -24.57 -10.99
C ARG A 146 -10.85 -24.54 -11.70
N ASN A 147 -10.87 -25.04 -12.95
CA ASN A 147 -12.10 -25.20 -13.74
C ASN A 147 -12.89 -23.89 -13.94
N VAL A 148 -12.21 -22.75 -13.97
CA VAL A 148 -12.77 -21.46 -14.35
C VAL A 148 -12.14 -21.03 -15.68
N ALA A 149 -12.99 -20.81 -16.69
CA ALA A 149 -12.56 -20.33 -18.00
C ALA A 149 -11.95 -18.92 -17.90
N ALA A 150 -11.26 -18.47 -18.95
CA ALA A 150 -10.80 -17.10 -19.07
C ALA A 150 -11.99 -16.14 -18.96
N GLN A 151 -11.89 -15.16 -18.05
CA GLN A 151 -12.99 -14.23 -17.73
C GLN A 151 -12.80 -12.85 -18.32
N TYR A 152 -11.54 -12.48 -18.60
CA TYR A 152 -11.15 -11.13 -18.99
C TYR A 152 -10.29 -11.11 -20.27
N GLY A 153 -10.57 -12.03 -21.21
CA GLY A 153 -9.81 -12.13 -22.46
C GLY A 153 -8.36 -12.58 -22.21
N ALA A 154 -7.39 -11.80 -22.65
CA ALA A 154 -5.96 -12.10 -22.49
C ALA A 154 -5.43 -11.90 -21.06
N CYS A 155 -6.21 -11.26 -20.17
CA CYS A 155 -5.82 -11.09 -18.77
C CYS A 155 -5.93 -12.40 -17.99
N ASP A 156 -4.79 -12.98 -17.55
CA ASP A 156 -4.73 -14.26 -16.81
C ASP A 156 -5.01 -14.08 -15.31
N PHE A 157 -5.96 -13.22 -14.97
CA PHE A 157 -6.52 -13.15 -13.62
C PHE A 157 -7.80 -14.00 -13.57
N LYS A 158 -7.98 -14.76 -12.50
CA LYS A 158 -9.16 -15.64 -12.36
C LYS A 158 -9.87 -15.42 -11.04
N VAL A 159 -11.20 -15.41 -11.07
CA VAL A 159 -12.04 -15.29 -9.88
C VAL A 159 -13.02 -16.46 -9.82
N ASP A 160 -12.94 -17.22 -8.75
CA ASP A 160 -13.98 -18.19 -8.38
C ASP A 160 -14.95 -17.51 -7.41
N PHE A 161 -16.05 -16.99 -7.95
CA PHE A 161 -17.08 -16.29 -7.17
C PHE A 161 -17.78 -17.20 -6.16
N LYS A 162 -17.93 -18.48 -6.50
CA LYS A 162 -18.59 -19.48 -5.64
C LYS A 162 -17.77 -19.77 -4.40
N HIS A 163 -16.45 -19.97 -4.57
CA HIS A 163 -15.54 -20.30 -3.48
C HIS A 163 -14.81 -19.05 -2.92
N ARG A 164 -15.14 -17.86 -3.42
CA ARG A 164 -14.57 -16.58 -2.98
C ARG A 164 -13.03 -16.60 -3.00
N THR A 165 -12.47 -17.08 -4.11
CA THR A 165 -11.02 -17.21 -4.31
C THR A 165 -10.61 -16.48 -5.59
N ALA A 166 -9.49 -15.77 -5.54
CA ALA A 166 -8.90 -15.09 -6.70
C ALA A 166 -7.49 -15.63 -6.96
N GLN A 167 -7.16 -15.80 -8.22
CA GLN A 167 -5.82 -16.26 -8.63
C GLN A 167 -5.14 -15.17 -9.46
N PRO A 168 -4.04 -14.60 -8.96
CA PRO A 168 -3.27 -13.64 -9.72
C PRO A 168 -2.42 -14.34 -10.78
N PRO A 169 -2.00 -13.61 -11.84
CA PRO A 169 -1.06 -14.10 -12.83
C PRO A 169 0.21 -14.67 -12.16
N PRO A 170 0.85 -15.69 -12.76
CA PRO A 170 2.05 -16.32 -12.16
C PRO A 170 3.14 -15.31 -11.79
N ALA A 171 3.42 -14.34 -12.66
CA ALA A 171 4.45 -13.33 -12.45
C ALA A 171 4.24 -12.46 -11.19
N LEU A 172 3.00 -12.35 -10.70
CA LEU A 172 2.66 -11.52 -9.54
C LEU A 172 2.63 -12.31 -8.22
N ARG A 173 2.61 -13.65 -8.25
CA ARG A 173 2.39 -14.49 -7.05
C ARG A 173 3.43 -14.26 -5.96
N GLY A 174 4.71 -14.15 -6.33
CA GLY A 174 5.78 -13.84 -5.36
C GLY A 174 5.60 -12.48 -4.70
N GLN A 175 5.31 -11.44 -5.48
CA GLN A 175 5.05 -10.11 -4.94
C GLN A 175 3.82 -10.11 -4.01
N VAL A 176 2.73 -10.78 -4.38
CA VAL A 176 1.56 -10.96 -3.50
C VAL A 176 1.96 -11.60 -2.18
N ALA A 177 2.76 -12.67 -2.22
CA ALA A 177 3.21 -13.37 -1.01
C ALA A 177 4.00 -12.42 -0.08
N ARG A 178 4.97 -11.69 -0.62
CA ARG A 178 5.82 -10.76 0.16
C ARG A 178 5.05 -9.55 0.71
N VAL A 179 4.01 -9.09 0.02
CA VAL A 179 3.11 -8.06 0.56
C VAL A 179 2.26 -8.60 1.71
N TYR A 180 1.75 -9.83 1.61
CA TYR A 180 1.03 -10.46 2.72
C TYR A 180 1.92 -10.67 3.94
N PHE A 181 3.16 -11.11 3.74
CA PHE A 181 4.14 -11.27 4.82
C PHE A 181 4.45 -9.92 5.49
N TYR A 182 4.71 -8.91 4.69
CA TYR A 182 4.97 -7.56 5.17
C TYR A 182 3.82 -7.01 6.01
N MET A 183 2.59 -7.06 5.50
CA MET A 183 1.43 -6.54 6.23
C MET A 183 1.18 -7.34 7.52
N ALA A 184 1.37 -8.66 7.49
CA ALA A 184 1.20 -9.50 8.67
C ALA A 184 2.29 -9.23 9.71
N ASP A 185 3.55 -9.17 9.31
CA ASP A 185 4.69 -8.91 10.17
C ASP A 185 4.61 -7.54 10.84
N ARG A 186 4.41 -6.50 10.03
CA ARG A 186 4.43 -5.12 10.46
C ARG A 186 3.25 -4.73 11.37
N TYR A 187 2.07 -5.25 11.05
CA TYR A 187 0.81 -4.87 11.72
C TYR A 187 0.19 -5.99 12.56
N ASP A 188 0.94 -7.05 12.83
CA ASP A 188 0.51 -8.21 13.65
C ASP A 188 -0.77 -8.88 13.12
N LEU A 189 -0.93 -8.96 11.78
CA LEU A 189 -2.11 -9.56 11.19
C LEU A 189 -1.99 -11.10 11.21
N ARG A 190 -3.13 -11.75 11.41
CA ARG A 190 -3.20 -13.21 11.45
C ARG A 190 -3.36 -13.79 10.05
N LEU A 191 -2.48 -14.72 9.70
CA LEU A 191 -2.59 -15.57 8.51
C LEU A 191 -2.85 -17.01 8.94
N SER A 192 -3.84 -17.66 8.30
CA SER A 192 -4.07 -19.09 8.55
C SER A 192 -2.85 -19.93 8.12
N LYS A 193 -2.63 -21.08 8.72
CA LYS A 193 -1.55 -22.00 8.34
C LYS A 193 -1.63 -22.39 6.85
N GLN A 194 -2.84 -22.56 6.32
CA GLN A 194 -3.05 -22.87 4.89
C GLN A 194 -2.59 -21.69 4.00
N GLN A 195 -2.99 -20.46 4.34
CA GLN A 195 -2.58 -19.27 3.62
C GLN A 195 -1.06 -19.08 3.67
N GLN A 196 -0.43 -19.26 4.85
CA GLN A 196 1.02 -19.17 5.00
C GLN A 196 1.75 -20.18 4.11
N ARG A 197 1.32 -21.45 4.07
CA ARG A 197 1.94 -22.48 3.22
C ARG A 197 1.84 -22.13 1.73
N LEU A 198 0.70 -21.64 1.28
CA LEU A 198 0.51 -21.19 -0.10
C LEU A 198 1.45 -20.03 -0.45
N LEU A 199 1.44 -18.98 0.37
CA LEU A 199 2.27 -17.79 0.16
C LEU A 199 3.77 -18.12 0.19
N MET A 200 4.20 -19.00 1.11
CA MET A 200 5.59 -19.50 1.13
C MET A 200 5.96 -20.28 -0.13
N ALA A 201 5.03 -21.05 -0.70
CA ALA A 201 5.26 -21.74 -1.97
C ALA A 201 5.36 -20.74 -3.13
N TRP A 202 4.53 -19.71 -3.15
CA TRP A 202 4.58 -18.66 -4.16
C TRP A 202 5.87 -17.82 -4.06
N ASP A 203 6.29 -17.46 -2.86
CA ASP A 203 7.52 -16.72 -2.63
C ASP A 203 8.74 -17.48 -3.14
N ARG A 204 8.87 -18.77 -2.79
CA ARG A 204 9.97 -19.63 -3.27
C ARG A 204 9.94 -19.85 -4.80
N GLY A 205 8.74 -20.00 -5.38
CA GLY A 205 8.58 -20.27 -6.81
C GLY A 205 8.69 -19.03 -7.71
N HIS A 206 8.64 -17.82 -7.12
CA HIS A 206 8.65 -16.57 -7.87
C HIS A 206 9.59 -15.54 -7.20
N PRO A 207 10.90 -15.58 -7.54
CA PRO A 207 11.89 -14.67 -6.97
C PRO A 207 11.56 -13.19 -7.17
N VAL A 208 12.13 -12.33 -6.34
CA VAL A 208 11.95 -10.87 -6.41
C VAL A 208 12.38 -10.36 -7.78
N SER A 209 11.48 -9.72 -8.51
CA SER A 209 11.74 -9.14 -9.82
C SER A 209 12.53 -7.82 -9.74
N ALA A 210 13.11 -7.39 -10.86
CA ALA A 210 13.77 -6.09 -10.94
C ALA A 210 12.80 -4.94 -10.64
N TRP A 211 11.56 -5.04 -11.16
CA TRP A 211 10.52 -4.05 -10.88
C TRP A 211 10.12 -4.04 -9.40
N GLU A 212 9.93 -5.19 -8.79
CA GLU A 212 9.56 -5.27 -7.37
C GLU A 212 10.62 -4.61 -6.48
N ARG A 213 11.92 -4.84 -6.73
CA ARG A 213 13.02 -4.14 -6.06
C ARG A 213 13.01 -2.63 -6.30
N GLN A 214 12.73 -2.20 -7.53
CA GLN A 214 12.66 -0.77 -7.85
C GLN A 214 11.46 -0.11 -7.17
N ARG A 215 10.30 -0.75 -7.20
CA ARG A 215 9.10 -0.32 -6.52
C ARG A 215 9.34 -0.16 -5.02
N ASP A 216 9.97 -1.15 -4.39
CA ASP A 216 10.31 -1.12 -2.96
C ASP A 216 11.19 0.09 -2.62
N ARG A 217 12.26 0.32 -3.37
CA ARG A 217 13.14 1.49 -3.16
C ARG A 217 12.40 2.82 -3.30
N ARG A 218 11.52 2.96 -4.31
CA ARG A 218 10.73 4.17 -4.51
C ARG A 218 9.77 4.41 -3.35
N ILE A 219 9.13 3.36 -2.86
CA ILE A 219 8.25 3.43 -1.69
C ILE A 219 9.04 3.73 -0.43
N ALA A 220 10.17 3.09 -0.22
CA ALA A 220 11.02 3.30 0.95
C ALA A 220 11.52 4.75 1.07
N ALA A 221 11.75 5.44 -0.04
CA ALA A 221 12.12 6.85 -0.04
C ALA A 221 11.01 7.77 0.56
N ILE A 222 9.75 7.31 0.55
CA ILE A 222 8.60 8.06 1.07
C ILE A 222 8.18 7.52 2.44
N MET A 223 8.10 6.19 2.58
CA MET A 223 7.65 5.53 3.80
C MET A 223 8.74 5.43 4.88
N ALA A 224 9.99 5.79 4.56
CA ALA A 224 11.18 5.65 5.39
C ALA A 224 11.52 4.21 5.82
N HIS A 225 10.96 3.20 5.15
CA HIS A 225 11.28 1.79 5.34
C HIS A 225 10.96 0.96 4.10
N SER A 226 11.72 -0.10 3.88
CA SER A 226 11.51 -1.12 2.84
C SER A 226 10.62 -2.25 3.33
N ASN A 227 10.13 -3.06 2.40
CA ASN A 227 9.56 -4.37 2.70
C ASN A 227 10.71 -5.38 2.92
N PRO A 228 10.94 -5.88 4.15
CA PRO A 228 12.08 -6.75 4.47
C PRO A 228 12.03 -8.10 3.76
N PHE A 229 10.86 -8.51 3.25
CA PHE A 229 10.71 -9.73 2.46
C PHE A 229 11.05 -9.50 0.98
N VAL A 230 11.14 -8.26 0.52
CA VAL A 230 11.65 -7.88 -0.80
C VAL A 230 13.15 -7.68 -0.76
N THR A 231 13.68 -7.07 0.29
CA THR A 231 15.13 -6.85 0.46
C THR A 231 15.89 -8.13 0.79
N GLY A 232 15.19 -9.16 1.30
CA GLY A 232 15.78 -10.39 1.79
C GLY A 232 16.29 -10.32 3.24
N GLU A 233 16.05 -9.22 3.92
CA GLU A 233 16.38 -9.05 5.34
C GLU A 233 15.59 -10.03 6.23
N ARG A 234 14.36 -10.35 5.83
CA ARG A 234 13.51 -11.33 6.51
C ARG A 234 13.00 -12.40 5.54
N SER A 235 12.79 -13.60 6.07
CA SER A 235 12.10 -14.68 5.38
C SER A 235 10.96 -15.19 6.24
N TRP A 236 9.84 -15.59 5.61
CA TRP A 236 8.68 -16.09 6.33
C TRP A 236 8.80 -17.59 6.62
N THR A 237 8.45 -17.98 7.84
CA THR A 237 8.31 -19.37 8.28
C THR A 237 6.97 -19.59 8.96
N LEU A 238 6.53 -20.84 9.14
CA LEU A 238 5.26 -21.13 9.85
C LEU A 238 5.25 -20.70 11.33
N ASN A 239 6.43 -20.45 11.90
CA ASN A 239 6.62 -20.00 13.27
C ASN A 239 7.12 -18.56 13.33
N HIS A 240 6.92 -17.80 12.25
CA HIS A 240 7.34 -16.41 12.17
C HIS A 240 6.74 -15.60 13.31
N ARG A 241 7.59 -14.84 14.01
CA ARG A 241 7.15 -13.86 15.01
C ARG A 241 7.08 -12.49 14.36
N ASN A 242 5.91 -11.88 14.37
CA ASN A 242 5.68 -10.58 13.78
C ASN A 242 6.50 -9.50 14.49
N SER A 243 7.11 -8.59 13.72
CA SER A 243 7.92 -7.47 14.23
C SER A 243 7.10 -6.42 14.95
N ARG A 244 5.85 -6.19 14.49
CA ARG A 244 4.93 -5.18 15.01
C ARG A 244 5.43 -3.74 14.87
N GLU A 245 6.43 -3.49 14.03
CA GLU A 245 7.04 -2.17 13.85
C GLU A 245 6.02 -1.07 13.48
N GLY A 246 4.98 -1.40 12.70
CA GLY A 246 3.92 -0.47 12.34
C GLY A 246 3.02 -0.07 13.52
N LEU A 247 2.90 -0.92 14.54
CA LEU A 247 2.13 -0.60 15.75
C LEU A 247 2.90 0.37 16.64
N VAL A 248 4.20 0.22 16.76
CA VAL A 248 5.06 1.07 17.60
C VAL A 248 5.17 2.47 17.03
N SER A 249 5.31 2.62 15.71
CA SER A 249 5.45 3.93 15.06
C SER A 249 4.19 4.81 15.23
N VAL A 250 2.99 4.24 15.18
CA VAL A 250 1.74 4.99 15.38
C VAL A 250 1.60 5.48 16.82
N VAL A 251 2.03 4.69 17.81
CA VAL A 251 2.01 5.09 19.22
C VAL A 251 3.01 6.23 19.47
N ALA A 252 4.19 6.18 18.86
CA ALA A 252 5.21 7.21 18.98
C ALA A 252 4.77 8.56 18.37
N ASP A 253 4.06 8.56 17.25
CA ASP A 253 3.52 9.77 16.63
C ASP A 253 2.37 10.37 17.46
N ALA A 254 1.49 9.54 18.01
CA ALA A 254 0.41 10.00 18.88
C ALA A 254 0.94 10.70 20.15
N SER A 255 2.10 10.29 20.66
CA SER A 255 2.74 10.91 21.84
C SER A 255 3.45 12.24 21.54
N ARG A 256 3.70 12.56 20.26
CA ARG A 256 4.37 13.79 19.83
C ARG A 256 3.41 14.92 19.45
N THR A 257 2.11 14.66 19.31
CA THR A 257 1.13 15.70 19.04
C THR A 257 0.95 16.54 20.31
N PRO A 258 1.29 17.86 20.33
CA PRO A 258 1.08 18.69 21.51
C PRO A 258 -0.42 18.75 21.82
N ALA A 259 -0.77 18.57 23.09
CA ALA A 259 -2.12 18.78 23.57
C ALA A 259 -2.58 20.18 23.12
N SER A 260 -3.68 20.24 22.37
CA SER A 260 -4.31 21.49 22.00
C SER A 260 -4.56 22.29 23.26
N THR A 261 -3.92 23.46 23.36
CA THR A 261 -4.18 24.44 24.44
C THR A 261 -5.65 24.81 24.39
N GLU A 262 -6.40 24.32 25.34
CA GLU A 262 -7.76 24.74 25.64
C GLU A 262 -7.72 26.23 25.96
N SER A 263 -8.15 27.07 25.02
CA SER A 263 -8.33 28.50 25.21
C SER A 263 -9.47 28.69 26.22
N THR A 264 -9.13 28.90 27.44
CA THR A 264 -10.06 29.42 28.47
C THR A 264 -10.54 30.80 28.01
N ARG A 265 -11.72 30.87 27.43
CA ARG A 265 -12.45 32.14 27.27
C ARG A 265 -12.88 32.60 28.67
N SER A 266 -12.17 33.58 29.18
CA SER A 266 -12.55 34.37 30.31
C SER A 266 -13.93 35.02 30.03
N ALA A 267 -14.94 34.64 30.80
CA ALA A 267 -16.21 35.35 30.84
C ALA A 267 -15.99 36.68 31.55
N GLY A 268 -16.10 37.78 30.81
CA GLY A 268 -16.17 39.13 31.38
C GLY A 268 -17.51 39.38 32.11
N PRO A 269 -17.52 40.20 33.15
CA PRO A 269 -18.73 40.44 33.96
C PRO A 269 -19.75 41.29 33.19
N ILE A 270 -21.01 40.88 33.28
CA ILE A 270 -22.17 41.66 32.80
C ILE A 270 -22.47 42.71 33.88
N HIS A 271 -22.33 43.98 33.55
CA HIS A 271 -22.86 45.10 34.31
C HIS A 271 -24.01 45.74 33.56
N GLY A 272 -25.12 45.97 34.25
CA GLY A 272 -26.20 46.91 33.93
C GLY A 272 -27.44 46.33 33.33
#